data_fc72430322d09b3ae44fe3f0f7bb31fc
#
_entry.id   fc72430322d09b3ae44fe3f0f7bb31fc
#
_cell.length_a   1.000
_cell.length_b   1.000
_cell.length_c   1.000
_cell.angle_alpha   90.00
_cell.angle_beta   90.00
_cell.angle_gamma   90.00
#
_symmetry.space_group_name_H-M   'P 1'
#
loop_
_entity.id
_entity.type
_entity.pdbx_description
1 polymer ?
#
loop_
_entity_poly.entity_id
_entity_poly.type
_entity_poly.pdbx_seq_one_letter_code
_entity_poly.pdbx_strand_id
1 'polypeptide(L)'
;MTIFKYELKQLRGSIIVWSAALAASIFFMLPVYIEMLSGAAKMSSNFAGNSFFDVIGTNVDILSTPIGAYSFLTIFVLIAGAINGMKLGLGIITKEYMNKTTDFLFTKPHSRSKIFVSKLTAAVSAVIIIGAFYFLASWAGMQNGSDGNYNFLTFALLALSVTLIQMFFLTLGMLVGVIFPHIRTTVAVSAGVAFVSYVFGAFSRKMGNVIIGYFSAYIYFDGAYIIVNNSYKVEYMILLASLMLIFTITAHQIFCKKDVMVAS
;
A
#
# COMPACT_ATOMS: atom_id res chain seq x y z
N MET A 1 11.70 -16.31 -18.40
CA MET A 1 11.04 -15.13 -19.03
C MET A 1 9.57 -15.37 -19.40
N THR A 2 9.18 -16.56 -19.81
CA THR A 2 7.78 -16.85 -20.20
C THR A 2 6.79 -16.74 -19.05
N ILE A 3 7.11 -17.25 -17.84
CA ILE A 3 6.21 -17.21 -16.68
C ILE A 3 5.98 -15.76 -16.23
N PHE A 4 7.03 -14.95 -16.07
CA PHE A 4 6.92 -13.53 -15.70
C PHE A 4 6.01 -12.75 -16.67
N LYS A 5 6.23 -12.88 -17.99
CA LYS A 5 5.40 -12.19 -19.00
C LYS A 5 3.94 -12.64 -18.94
N TYR A 6 3.70 -13.92 -18.70
CA TYR A 6 2.34 -14.47 -18.56
C TYR A 6 1.64 -13.89 -17.33
N GLU A 7 2.32 -13.89 -16.18
CA GLU A 7 1.79 -13.31 -14.94
C GLU A 7 1.48 -11.82 -15.08
N LEU A 8 2.42 -11.05 -15.64
CA LEU A 8 2.22 -9.61 -15.85
C LEU A 8 1.07 -9.34 -16.82
N LYS A 9 0.91 -10.16 -17.88
CA LYS A 9 -0.22 -10.06 -18.81
C LYS A 9 -1.56 -10.34 -18.10
N GLN A 10 -1.61 -11.28 -17.17
CA GLN A 10 -2.82 -11.53 -16.37
C GLN A 10 -3.15 -10.36 -15.42
N LEU A 11 -2.14 -9.70 -14.87
CA LEU A 11 -2.31 -8.57 -13.96
C LEU A 11 -2.68 -7.26 -14.65
N ARG A 12 -2.58 -7.17 -16.00
CA ARG A 12 -2.80 -5.93 -16.76
C ARG A 12 -4.12 -5.22 -16.44
N GLY A 13 -5.22 -5.98 -16.33
CA GLY A 13 -6.53 -5.42 -15.99
C GLY A 13 -6.54 -4.79 -14.60
N SER A 14 -5.96 -5.47 -13.62
CA SER A 14 -5.81 -4.95 -12.26
C SER A 14 -4.91 -3.71 -12.24
N ILE A 15 -3.79 -3.73 -12.98
CA ILE A 15 -2.87 -2.58 -13.08
C ILE A 15 -3.61 -1.36 -13.64
N ILE A 16 -4.33 -1.52 -14.75
CA ILE A 16 -5.07 -0.41 -15.39
C ILE A 16 -6.12 0.16 -14.44
N VAL A 17 -6.95 -0.69 -13.85
CA VAL A 17 -8.04 -0.27 -12.96
C VAL A 17 -7.51 0.45 -11.72
N TRP A 18 -6.49 -0.11 -11.05
CA TRP A 18 -5.94 0.51 -9.86
C TRP A 18 -5.11 1.76 -10.15
N SER A 19 -4.35 1.78 -11.25
CA SER A 19 -3.65 2.99 -11.69
C SER A 19 -4.64 4.11 -12.00
N ALA A 20 -5.69 3.82 -12.75
CA ALA A 20 -6.71 4.81 -13.09
C ALA A 20 -7.48 5.28 -11.85
N ALA A 21 -7.87 4.37 -10.94
CA ALA A 21 -8.64 4.71 -9.75
C ALA A 21 -7.83 5.58 -8.78
N LEU A 22 -6.58 5.21 -8.46
CA LEU A 22 -5.74 5.98 -7.55
C LEU A 22 -5.30 7.31 -8.19
N ALA A 23 -4.95 7.30 -9.48
CA ALA A 23 -4.56 8.51 -10.18
C ALA A 23 -5.75 9.50 -10.29
N ALA A 24 -6.92 9.03 -10.69
CA ALA A 24 -8.10 9.88 -10.80
C ALA A 24 -8.54 10.43 -9.45
N SER A 25 -8.56 9.60 -8.39
CA SER A 25 -8.95 10.04 -7.05
C SER A 25 -8.10 11.20 -6.56
N ILE A 26 -6.77 11.11 -6.69
CA ILE A 26 -5.89 12.17 -6.21
C ILE A 26 -5.90 13.38 -7.13
N PHE A 27 -5.88 13.18 -8.46
CA PHE A 27 -5.83 14.26 -9.43
C PHE A 27 -7.05 15.20 -9.34
N PHE A 28 -8.26 14.63 -9.17
CA PHE A 28 -9.48 15.43 -9.07
C PHE A 28 -9.75 15.94 -7.65
N MET A 29 -9.45 15.15 -6.62
CA MET A 29 -9.78 15.57 -5.24
C MET A 29 -8.78 16.56 -4.66
N LEU A 30 -7.50 16.48 -5.04
CA LEU A 30 -6.47 17.28 -4.41
C LEU A 30 -6.65 18.80 -4.62
N PRO A 31 -6.87 19.32 -5.84
CA PRO A 31 -7.10 20.76 -6.03
C PRO A 31 -8.32 21.25 -5.25
N VAL A 32 -9.42 20.51 -5.28
CA VAL A 32 -10.65 20.84 -4.54
C VAL A 32 -10.39 20.89 -3.03
N TYR A 33 -9.62 19.94 -2.50
CA TYR A 33 -9.28 19.89 -1.08
C TYR A 33 -8.37 21.03 -0.64
N ILE A 34 -7.38 21.38 -1.47
CA ILE A 34 -6.50 22.53 -1.21
C ILE A 34 -7.33 23.82 -1.14
N GLU A 35 -8.24 24.04 -2.08
CA GLU A 35 -9.10 25.22 -2.10
C GLU A 35 -10.06 25.24 -0.89
N MET A 36 -10.70 24.11 -0.59
CA MET A 36 -11.60 23.99 0.55
C MET A 36 -10.88 24.25 1.89
N LEU A 37 -9.69 23.70 2.10
CA LEU A 37 -8.95 23.85 3.35
C LEU A 37 -8.33 25.25 3.48
N SER A 38 -7.91 25.88 2.38
CA SER A 38 -7.45 27.28 2.40
C SER A 38 -8.58 28.24 2.79
N GLY A 39 -9.80 27.95 2.38
CA GLY A 39 -11.02 28.66 2.81
C GLY A 39 -11.39 28.42 4.28
N ALA A 40 -11.28 27.17 4.74
CA ALA A 40 -11.58 26.75 6.11
C ALA A 40 -10.54 27.27 7.12
N ALA A 41 -9.29 27.45 6.74
CA ALA A 41 -8.25 28.04 7.59
C ALA A 41 -8.61 29.46 8.05
N LYS A 42 -9.38 30.19 7.25
CA LYS A 42 -9.94 31.49 7.65
C LYS A 42 -11.07 31.40 8.70
N MET A 43 -11.63 30.21 8.91
CA MET A 43 -12.68 29.91 9.90
C MET A 43 -12.15 29.04 11.07
N SER A 44 -10.85 28.78 11.15
CA SER A 44 -10.26 27.69 11.95
C SER A 44 -10.21 27.86 13.46
N SER A 45 -10.71 28.98 14.03
CA SER A 45 -10.84 29.10 15.49
C SER A 45 -11.76 28.06 16.14
N ASN A 46 -12.63 27.39 15.35
CA ASN A 46 -13.61 26.43 15.85
C ASN A 46 -13.16 24.95 15.75
N PHE A 47 -12.04 24.65 15.08
CA PHE A 47 -11.55 23.29 14.89
C PHE A 47 -10.31 22.95 15.71
N ALA A 48 -9.68 23.93 16.34
CA ALA A 48 -8.55 23.72 17.23
C ALA A 48 -9.00 22.94 18.49
N GLY A 49 -8.47 21.72 18.67
CA GLY A 49 -8.75 20.85 19.82
C GLY A 49 -9.67 19.66 19.55
N ASN A 50 -10.03 19.38 18.29
CA ASN A 50 -10.81 18.19 17.96
C ASN A 50 -9.92 16.93 17.96
N SER A 51 -10.19 16.02 18.91
CA SER A 51 -9.51 14.72 19.05
C SER A 51 -9.54 13.85 17.78
N PHE A 52 -10.37 14.18 16.80
CA PHE A 52 -10.48 13.48 15.53
C PHE A 52 -9.20 13.64 14.68
N PHE A 53 -8.60 14.83 14.65
CA PHE A 53 -7.37 15.08 13.88
C PHE A 53 -6.15 14.38 14.48
N ASP A 54 -6.11 14.24 15.80
CA ASP A 54 -5.05 13.48 16.50
C ASP A 54 -5.08 11.99 16.16
N VAL A 55 -6.29 11.41 16.04
CA VAL A 55 -6.48 10.00 15.65
C VAL A 55 -6.02 9.74 14.22
N ILE A 56 -6.24 10.71 13.32
CA ILE A 56 -5.81 10.62 11.92
C ILE A 56 -4.31 10.93 11.78
N GLY A 57 -3.69 11.57 12.77
CA GLY A 57 -2.25 11.88 12.76
C GLY A 57 -1.91 13.16 12.00
N THR A 58 -2.79 14.17 12.05
CA THR A 58 -2.53 15.47 11.43
C THR A 58 -2.97 16.61 12.35
N ASN A 59 -2.29 17.76 12.24
CA ASN A 59 -2.64 18.98 12.97
C ASN A 59 -3.34 19.96 12.03
N VAL A 60 -4.26 20.76 12.59
CA VAL A 60 -5.06 21.73 11.82
C VAL A 60 -4.17 22.74 11.08
N ASP A 61 -3.07 23.18 11.70
CA ASP A 61 -2.13 24.13 11.11
C ASP A 61 -1.42 23.53 9.87
N ILE A 62 -1.08 22.25 9.92
CA ILE A 62 -0.47 21.52 8.80
C ILE A 62 -1.49 21.33 7.68
N LEU A 63 -2.74 21.02 8.02
CA LEU A 63 -3.82 20.80 7.05
C LEU A 63 -4.12 22.03 6.17
N SER A 64 -3.89 23.22 6.68
CA SER A 64 -4.10 24.46 5.93
C SER A 64 -3.08 24.68 4.80
N THR A 65 -2.01 23.89 4.77
CA THR A 65 -0.99 23.95 3.71
C THR A 65 -1.33 22.97 2.57
N PRO A 66 -0.93 23.26 1.30
CA PRO A 66 -1.15 22.33 0.19
C PRO A 66 -0.57 20.93 0.44
N ILE A 67 0.61 20.86 1.06
CA ILE A 67 1.27 19.59 1.37
C ILE A 67 0.54 18.83 2.50
N GLY A 68 -0.06 19.57 3.45
CA GLY A 68 -0.88 18.97 4.50
C GLY A 68 -2.19 18.41 3.95
N ALA A 69 -2.85 19.11 3.04
CA ALA A 69 -4.02 18.62 2.33
C ALA A 69 -3.70 17.34 1.54
N TYR A 70 -2.55 17.31 0.86
CA TYR A 70 -2.05 16.11 0.18
C TYR A 70 -1.79 14.95 1.15
N SER A 71 -1.13 15.23 2.27
CA SER A 71 -0.86 14.23 3.31
C SER A 71 -2.15 13.61 3.86
N PHE A 72 -3.18 14.42 4.10
CA PHE A 72 -4.48 13.95 4.57
C PHE A 72 -5.16 13.03 3.55
N LEU A 73 -5.22 13.43 2.28
CA LEU A 73 -5.78 12.59 1.21
C LEU A 73 -4.97 11.30 1.04
N THR A 74 -3.66 11.35 1.21
CA THR A 74 -2.77 10.20 1.11
C THR A 74 -3.14 9.10 2.12
N ILE A 75 -3.73 9.41 3.28
CA ILE A 75 -4.18 8.40 4.25
C ILE A 75 -5.19 7.44 3.61
N PHE A 76 -6.17 7.96 2.88
CA PHE A 76 -7.17 7.14 2.19
C PHE A 76 -6.56 6.32 1.07
N VAL A 77 -5.61 6.91 0.35
CA VAL A 77 -4.87 6.21 -0.72
C VAL A 77 -3.97 5.12 -0.15
N LEU A 78 -3.36 5.33 1.02
CA LEU A 78 -2.60 4.30 1.74
C LEU A 78 -3.47 3.09 2.08
N ILE A 79 -4.71 3.31 2.55
CA ILE A 79 -5.66 2.22 2.84
C ILE A 79 -6.01 1.47 1.55
N ALA A 80 -6.37 2.18 0.49
CA ALA A 80 -6.68 1.58 -0.80
C ALA A 80 -5.47 0.83 -1.39
N GLY A 81 -4.27 1.41 -1.28
CA GLY A 81 -3.01 0.80 -1.68
C GLY A 81 -2.69 -0.48 -0.90
N ALA A 82 -2.88 -0.47 0.41
CA ALA A 82 -2.71 -1.65 1.26
C ALA A 82 -3.64 -2.80 0.83
N ILE A 83 -4.92 -2.50 0.58
CA ILE A 83 -5.89 -3.48 0.07
C ILE A 83 -5.43 -4.03 -1.29
N ASN A 84 -4.98 -3.16 -2.20
CA ASN A 84 -4.49 -3.58 -3.50
C ASN A 84 -3.24 -4.47 -3.40
N GLY A 85 -2.24 -4.06 -2.61
CA GLY A 85 -1.02 -4.83 -2.39
C GLY A 85 -1.32 -6.22 -1.84
N MET A 86 -2.13 -6.30 -0.77
CA MET A 86 -2.55 -7.57 -0.17
C MET A 86 -3.30 -8.46 -1.16
N LYS A 87 -4.26 -7.88 -1.90
CA LYS A 87 -5.02 -8.59 -2.94
C LYS A 87 -4.14 -9.15 -4.05
N LEU A 88 -3.16 -8.35 -4.51
CA LEU A 88 -2.20 -8.82 -5.52
C LEU A 88 -1.36 -9.97 -5.01
N GLY A 89 -0.82 -9.85 -3.79
CA GLY A 89 -0.02 -10.90 -3.17
C GLY A 89 -0.79 -12.20 -2.93
N LEU A 90 -1.99 -12.11 -2.36
CA LEU A 90 -2.90 -13.25 -2.20
C LEU A 90 -3.26 -13.87 -3.55
N GLY A 91 -3.77 -13.05 -4.47
CA GLY A 91 -4.33 -13.51 -5.73
C GLY A 91 -3.29 -14.20 -6.63
N ILE A 92 -2.04 -13.72 -6.66
CA ILE A 92 -1.00 -14.32 -7.50
C ILE A 92 -0.59 -15.71 -7.03
N ILE A 93 -0.82 -16.03 -5.76
CA ILE A 93 -0.54 -17.36 -5.19
C ILE A 93 -1.77 -18.25 -5.24
N THR A 94 -2.94 -17.75 -4.82
CA THR A 94 -4.13 -18.59 -4.63
C THR A 94 -4.85 -18.95 -5.93
N LYS A 95 -4.64 -18.18 -7.01
CA LYS A 95 -5.36 -18.35 -8.28
C LYS A 95 -5.23 -19.74 -8.88
N GLU A 96 -4.04 -20.38 -8.82
CA GLU A 96 -3.86 -21.71 -9.38
C GLU A 96 -4.57 -22.79 -8.56
N TYR A 97 -4.58 -22.64 -7.23
CA TYR A 97 -5.31 -23.54 -6.33
C TYR A 97 -6.82 -23.44 -6.58
N MET A 98 -7.31 -22.21 -6.76
CA MET A 98 -8.73 -21.96 -7.02
C MET A 98 -9.18 -22.44 -8.39
N ASN A 99 -8.32 -22.32 -9.41
CA ASN A 99 -8.64 -22.75 -10.79
C ASN A 99 -8.31 -24.23 -11.03
N LYS A 100 -7.85 -24.97 -10.02
CA LYS A 100 -7.42 -26.37 -10.14
C LYS A 100 -6.36 -26.59 -11.24
N THR A 101 -5.53 -25.57 -11.49
CA THR A 101 -4.46 -25.63 -12.50
C THR A 101 -3.08 -25.89 -11.90
N THR A 102 -3.03 -26.19 -10.61
CA THR A 102 -1.80 -26.44 -9.85
C THR A 102 -1.01 -27.60 -10.46
N ASP A 103 -1.68 -28.71 -10.78
CA ASP A 103 -1.04 -29.89 -11.35
C ASP A 103 -0.39 -29.59 -12.70
N PHE A 104 -1.09 -28.83 -13.57
CA PHE A 104 -0.55 -28.42 -14.86
C PHE A 104 0.68 -27.51 -14.73
N LEU A 105 0.72 -26.64 -13.71
CA LEU A 105 1.85 -25.75 -13.49
C LEU A 105 3.10 -26.53 -13.03
N PHE A 106 2.90 -27.56 -12.19
CA PHE A 106 4.01 -28.34 -11.63
C PHE A 106 4.48 -29.50 -12.54
N THR A 107 3.73 -29.86 -13.59
CA THR A 107 4.20 -30.78 -14.62
C THR A 107 5.17 -30.15 -15.62
N LYS A 108 5.28 -28.82 -15.64
CA LYS A 108 6.26 -28.13 -16.49
C LYS A 108 7.68 -28.25 -15.91
N PRO A 109 8.72 -28.31 -16.77
CA PRO A 109 10.13 -28.48 -16.34
C PRO A 109 10.71 -27.19 -15.74
N HIS A 110 10.02 -26.62 -14.74
CA HIS A 110 10.47 -25.43 -14.04
C HIS A 110 10.54 -25.69 -12.53
N SER A 111 11.63 -25.29 -11.88
CA SER A 111 11.75 -25.40 -10.42
C SER A 111 10.70 -24.51 -9.72
N ARG A 112 10.17 -24.98 -8.59
CA ARG A 112 9.19 -24.23 -7.77
C ARG A 112 9.71 -22.85 -7.38
N SER A 113 11.01 -22.74 -7.05
CA SER A 113 11.67 -21.47 -6.76
C SER A 113 11.58 -20.49 -7.94
N LYS A 114 11.83 -20.97 -9.18
CA LYS A 114 11.72 -20.15 -10.39
C LYS A 114 10.29 -19.65 -10.63
N ILE A 115 9.30 -20.48 -10.34
CA ILE A 115 7.88 -20.09 -10.42
C ILE A 115 7.58 -18.98 -9.40
N PHE A 116 7.95 -19.19 -8.13
CA PHE A 116 7.72 -18.22 -7.06
C PHE A 116 8.38 -16.87 -7.36
N VAL A 117 9.67 -16.88 -7.74
CA VAL A 117 10.41 -15.65 -8.06
C VAL A 117 9.77 -14.93 -9.26
N SER A 118 9.33 -15.66 -10.30
CA SER A 118 8.64 -15.05 -11.45
C SER A 118 7.30 -14.42 -11.06
N LYS A 119 6.57 -15.00 -10.13
CA LYS A 119 5.33 -14.42 -9.57
C LYS A 119 5.61 -13.19 -8.74
N LEU A 120 6.58 -13.26 -7.84
CA LEU A 120 7.00 -12.14 -7.01
C LEU A 120 7.42 -10.94 -7.87
N THR A 121 8.32 -11.16 -8.83
CA THR A 121 8.81 -10.10 -9.71
C THR A 121 7.68 -9.48 -10.56
N ALA A 122 6.73 -10.28 -11.05
CA ALA A 122 5.57 -9.78 -11.78
C ALA A 122 4.66 -8.90 -10.88
N ALA A 123 4.41 -9.34 -9.64
CA ALA A 123 3.59 -8.59 -8.69
C ALA A 123 4.28 -7.28 -8.24
N VAL A 124 5.58 -7.34 -7.96
CA VAL A 124 6.40 -6.14 -7.64
C VAL A 124 6.39 -5.16 -8.81
N SER A 125 6.58 -5.64 -10.05
CA SER A 125 6.50 -4.78 -11.25
C SER A 125 5.13 -4.12 -11.39
N ALA A 126 4.04 -4.84 -11.08
CA ALA A 126 2.69 -4.27 -11.10
C ALA A 126 2.54 -3.14 -10.08
N VAL A 127 3.03 -3.32 -8.86
CA VAL A 127 2.98 -2.27 -7.82
C VAL A 127 3.82 -1.06 -8.20
N ILE A 128 5.01 -1.26 -8.78
CA ILE A 128 5.85 -0.15 -9.25
C ILE A 128 5.14 0.65 -10.33
N ILE A 129 4.51 -0.02 -11.30
CA ILE A 129 3.75 0.65 -12.36
C ILE A 129 2.59 1.46 -11.77
N ILE A 130 1.79 0.88 -10.88
CA ILE A 130 0.68 1.57 -10.20
C ILE A 130 1.20 2.79 -9.42
N GLY A 131 2.29 2.61 -8.67
CA GLY A 131 2.93 3.68 -7.90
C GLY A 131 3.46 4.81 -8.78
N ALA A 132 4.03 4.49 -9.94
CA ALA A 132 4.51 5.49 -10.90
C ALA A 132 3.34 6.33 -11.47
N PHE A 133 2.24 5.70 -11.87
CA PHE A 133 1.04 6.42 -12.32
C PHE A 133 0.44 7.29 -11.22
N TYR A 134 0.37 6.78 -9.98
CA TYR A 134 -0.08 7.56 -8.83
C TYR A 134 0.83 8.77 -8.59
N PHE A 135 2.15 8.58 -8.62
CA PHE A 135 3.12 9.67 -8.45
C PHE A 135 2.93 10.78 -9.48
N LEU A 136 2.83 10.42 -10.76
CA LEU A 136 2.65 11.37 -11.85
C LEU A 136 1.33 12.14 -11.73
N ALA A 137 0.23 11.45 -11.42
CA ALA A 137 -1.08 12.07 -11.23
C ALA A 137 -1.11 13.00 -10.00
N SER A 138 -0.48 12.58 -8.89
CA SER A 138 -0.34 13.39 -7.68
C SER A 138 0.48 14.65 -7.93
N TRP A 139 1.57 14.50 -8.68
CA TRP A 139 2.40 15.64 -9.07
C TRP A 139 1.64 16.65 -9.92
N ALA A 140 0.92 16.17 -10.94
CA ALA A 140 0.07 17.04 -11.75
C ALA A 140 -1.04 17.71 -10.93
N GLY A 141 -1.67 16.99 -9.98
CA GLY A 141 -2.67 17.54 -9.08
C GLY A 141 -2.11 18.61 -8.14
N MET A 142 -0.89 18.40 -7.60
CA MET A 142 -0.19 19.40 -6.78
C MET A 142 0.15 20.66 -7.57
N GLN A 143 0.64 20.52 -8.79
CA GLN A 143 0.95 21.70 -9.64
C GLN A 143 -0.30 22.54 -9.91
N ASN A 144 -1.43 21.89 -10.18
CA ASN A 144 -2.69 22.61 -10.44
C ASN A 144 -3.32 23.23 -9.19
N GLY A 145 -3.09 22.67 -8.00
CA GLY A 145 -3.74 23.12 -6.77
C GLY A 145 -2.90 24.05 -5.89
N SER A 146 -1.58 24.10 -6.06
CA SER A 146 -0.68 24.83 -5.14
C SER A 146 0.18 25.90 -5.82
N ASP A 147 0.00 26.14 -7.12
CA ASP A 147 0.86 27.06 -7.90
C ASP A 147 2.37 26.79 -7.73
N GLY A 148 2.74 25.53 -7.45
CA GLY A 148 4.12 25.11 -7.24
C GLY A 148 4.72 25.47 -5.87
N ASN A 149 3.96 26.02 -4.95
CA ASN A 149 4.44 26.47 -3.65
C ASN A 149 4.44 25.36 -2.59
N TYR A 150 5.27 24.32 -2.79
CA TYR A 150 5.44 23.19 -1.85
C TYR A 150 6.85 22.60 -1.92
N ASN A 151 7.25 21.89 -0.85
CA ASN A 151 8.54 21.17 -0.85
C ASN A 151 8.41 19.87 -1.65
N PHE A 152 9.11 19.78 -2.77
CA PHE A 152 9.08 18.60 -3.66
C PHE A 152 9.59 17.34 -2.97
N LEU A 153 10.59 17.43 -2.08
CA LEU A 153 11.11 16.27 -1.36
C LEU A 153 10.03 15.66 -0.45
N THR A 154 9.35 16.50 0.33
CA THR A 154 8.25 16.06 1.20
C THR A 154 7.12 15.42 0.40
N PHE A 155 6.75 16.05 -0.72
CA PHE A 155 5.77 15.49 -1.65
C PHE A 155 6.20 14.11 -2.17
N ALA A 156 7.45 13.98 -2.64
CA ALA A 156 7.96 12.73 -3.18
C ALA A 156 7.98 11.61 -2.12
N LEU A 157 8.34 11.91 -0.88
CA LEU A 157 8.28 10.96 0.22
C LEU A 157 6.85 10.51 0.50
N LEU A 158 5.89 11.43 0.60
CA LEU A 158 4.49 11.07 0.80
C LEU A 158 3.93 10.22 -0.35
N ALA A 159 4.27 10.54 -1.60
CA ALA A 159 3.85 9.76 -2.75
C ALA A 159 4.50 8.35 -2.77
N LEU A 160 5.78 8.25 -2.42
CA LEU A 160 6.51 6.99 -2.33
C LEU A 160 5.94 6.07 -1.23
N SER A 161 5.41 6.64 -0.14
CA SER A 161 4.77 5.88 0.94
C SER A 161 3.66 4.96 0.42
N VAL A 162 2.91 5.38 -0.60
CA VAL A 162 1.84 4.58 -1.23
C VAL A 162 2.40 3.35 -1.93
N THR A 163 3.54 3.47 -2.58
CA THR A 163 4.20 2.33 -3.22
C THR A 163 4.79 1.38 -2.18
N LEU A 164 5.42 1.91 -1.14
CA LEU A 164 6.05 1.12 -0.08
C LEU A 164 5.00 0.33 0.73
N ILE A 165 3.87 0.93 1.08
CA ILE A 165 2.80 0.21 1.78
C ILE A 165 2.20 -0.89 0.91
N GLN A 166 2.02 -0.66 -0.39
CA GLN A 166 1.58 -1.70 -1.32
C GLN A 166 2.57 -2.87 -1.35
N MET A 167 3.89 -2.59 -1.37
CA MET A 167 4.94 -3.61 -1.33
C MET A 167 4.90 -4.43 -0.04
N PHE A 168 4.72 -3.78 1.09
CA PHE A 168 4.60 -4.45 2.39
C PHE A 168 3.40 -5.40 2.41
N PHE A 169 2.21 -4.91 2.05
CA PHE A 169 1.01 -5.74 2.03
C PHE A 169 1.02 -6.81 0.92
N LEU A 170 1.76 -6.58 -0.18
CA LEU A 170 1.98 -7.60 -1.20
C LEU A 170 2.76 -8.79 -0.63
N THR A 171 3.88 -8.55 0.05
CA THR A 171 4.69 -9.63 0.64
C THR A 171 3.92 -10.38 1.74
N LEU A 172 3.19 -9.66 2.59
CA LEU A 172 2.29 -10.25 3.57
C LEU A 172 1.19 -11.08 2.90
N GLY A 173 0.59 -10.57 1.82
CA GLY A 173 -0.43 -11.27 1.04
C GLY A 173 0.09 -12.56 0.40
N MET A 174 1.31 -12.55 -0.13
CA MET A 174 1.96 -13.76 -0.65
C MET A 174 2.17 -14.79 0.46
N LEU A 175 2.63 -14.38 1.63
CA LEU A 175 2.81 -15.28 2.79
C LEU A 175 1.47 -15.92 3.21
N VAL A 176 0.43 -15.10 3.40
CA VAL A 176 -0.91 -15.59 3.75
C VAL A 176 -1.46 -16.51 2.66
N GLY A 177 -1.26 -16.19 1.38
CA GLY A 177 -1.70 -17.00 0.25
C GLY A 177 -1.02 -18.37 0.18
N VAL A 178 0.25 -18.45 0.57
CA VAL A 178 0.95 -19.75 0.65
C VAL A 178 0.48 -20.57 1.85
N ILE A 179 0.19 -19.96 2.99
CA ILE A 179 -0.31 -20.64 4.19
C ILE A 179 -1.75 -21.13 3.93
N PHE A 180 -2.61 -20.28 3.39
CA PHE A 180 -4.03 -20.52 3.17
C PHE A 180 -4.39 -20.46 1.67
N PRO A 181 -4.04 -21.48 0.87
CA PRO A 181 -4.18 -21.43 -0.59
C PRO A 181 -5.63 -21.49 -1.09
N HIS A 182 -6.59 -21.86 -0.23
CA HIS A 182 -8.00 -22.03 -0.59
C HIS A 182 -8.87 -20.77 -0.27
N ILE A 183 -8.25 -19.62 -0.04
CA ILE A 183 -8.99 -18.36 0.16
C ILE A 183 -9.76 -18.01 -1.13
N ARG A 184 -11.09 -18.06 -1.05
CA ARG A 184 -11.98 -17.73 -2.18
C ARG A 184 -12.17 -16.24 -2.39
N THR A 185 -12.24 -15.46 -1.30
CA THR A 185 -12.53 -14.03 -1.31
C THR A 185 -11.28 -13.21 -0.98
N THR A 186 -10.36 -13.11 -1.93
CA THR A 186 -9.10 -12.36 -1.72
C THR A 186 -9.34 -10.90 -1.35
N VAL A 187 -10.38 -10.27 -1.90
CA VAL A 187 -10.71 -8.85 -1.62
C VAL A 187 -11.14 -8.65 -0.17
N ALA A 188 -12.03 -9.52 0.36
CA ALA A 188 -12.53 -9.40 1.72
C ALA A 188 -11.42 -9.59 2.77
N VAL A 189 -10.54 -10.60 2.56
CA VAL A 189 -9.38 -10.83 3.43
C VAL A 189 -8.42 -9.65 3.37
N SER A 190 -8.16 -9.12 2.18
CA SER A 190 -7.26 -7.98 1.99
C SER A 190 -7.78 -6.72 2.67
N ALA A 191 -9.07 -6.44 2.52
CA ALA A 191 -9.71 -5.31 3.17
C ALA A 191 -9.71 -5.46 4.70
N GLY A 192 -10.02 -6.66 5.20
CA GLY A 192 -10.01 -6.95 6.64
C GLY A 192 -8.64 -6.74 7.27
N VAL A 193 -7.57 -7.31 6.68
CA VAL A 193 -6.20 -7.16 7.20
C VAL A 193 -5.71 -5.72 7.12
N ALA A 194 -5.97 -5.03 6.00
CA ALA A 194 -5.59 -3.62 5.85
C ALA A 194 -6.32 -2.74 6.88
N PHE A 195 -7.63 -2.96 7.08
CA PHE A 195 -8.43 -2.20 8.04
C PHE A 195 -8.01 -2.47 9.50
N VAL A 196 -7.77 -3.71 9.87
CA VAL A 196 -7.27 -4.08 11.20
C VAL A 196 -5.93 -3.40 11.49
N SER A 197 -4.99 -3.44 10.53
CA SER A 197 -3.72 -2.74 10.66
C SER A 197 -3.91 -1.21 10.83
N TYR A 198 -4.86 -0.60 10.12
CA TYR A 198 -5.19 0.82 10.28
C TYR A 198 -5.74 1.13 11.67
N VAL A 199 -6.65 0.30 12.18
CA VAL A 199 -7.22 0.45 13.53
C VAL A 199 -6.14 0.38 14.60
N PHE A 200 -5.18 -0.55 14.50
CA PHE A 200 -4.03 -0.58 15.41
C PHE A 200 -3.23 0.73 15.39
N GLY A 201 -3.05 1.32 14.22
CA GLY A 201 -2.41 2.62 14.08
C GLY A 201 -3.17 3.75 14.77
N ALA A 202 -4.48 3.80 14.59
CA ALA A 202 -5.34 4.79 15.23
C ALA A 202 -5.32 4.64 16.77
N PHE A 203 -5.40 3.41 17.27
CA PHE A 203 -5.29 3.13 18.71
C PHE A 203 -3.92 3.53 19.28
N SER A 204 -2.83 3.21 18.58
CA SER A 204 -1.48 3.58 18.98
C SER A 204 -1.33 5.10 19.15
N ARG A 205 -1.83 5.87 18.19
CA ARG A 205 -1.81 7.35 18.26
C ARG A 205 -2.61 7.87 19.45
N LYS A 206 -3.84 7.37 19.63
CA LYS A 206 -4.73 7.82 20.70
C LYS A 206 -4.21 7.49 22.11
N MET A 207 -3.59 6.32 22.28
CA MET A 207 -3.08 5.86 23.57
C MET A 207 -1.63 6.29 23.83
N GLY A 208 -0.93 6.85 22.85
CA GLY A 208 0.50 7.15 22.95
C GLY A 208 1.37 5.91 23.10
N ASN A 209 0.85 4.71 22.79
CA ASN A 209 1.56 3.45 23.00
C ASN A 209 2.33 3.03 21.74
N VAL A 210 3.64 3.19 21.79
CA VAL A 210 4.54 2.88 20.67
C VAL A 210 4.53 1.39 20.29
N ILE A 211 4.32 0.48 21.26
CA ILE A 211 4.34 -0.96 21.01
C ILE A 211 3.21 -1.36 20.06
N ILE A 212 2.00 -0.82 20.27
CA ILE A 212 0.86 -1.05 19.38
C ILE A 212 1.16 -0.52 17.98
N GLY A 213 1.92 0.57 17.89
CA GLY A 213 2.32 1.19 16.62
C GLY A 213 3.15 0.29 15.72
N TYR A 214 3.97 -0.58 16.28
CA TYR A 214 4.78 -1.53 15.48
C TYR A 214 3.94 -2.55 14.69
N PHE A 215 2.69 -2.78 15.09
CA PHE A 215 1.76 -3.67 14.37
C PHE A 215 1.01 -2.97 13.23
N SER A 216 1.18 -1.65 13.08
CA SER A 216 0.52 -0.89 12.03
C SER A 216 1.50 -0.34 11.01
N ALA A 217 1.47 -0.87 9.79
CA ALA A 217 2.29 -0.35 8.70
C ALA A 217 1.98 1.13 8.36
N TYR A 218 0.82 1.64 8.75
CA TYR A 218 0.44 3.04 8.48
C TYR A 218 1.20 4.04 9.35
N ILE A 219 1.62 3.66 10.55
CA ILE A 219 2.44 4.53 11.43
C ILE A 219 3.85 4.74 10.85
N TYR A 220 4.34 3.79 10.05
CA TYR A 220 5.65 3.92 9.41
C TYR A 220 5.71 5.09 8.42
N PHE A 221 4.54 5.49 7.90
CA PHE A 221 4.34 6.57 6.94
C PHE A 221 3.56 7.74 7.54
N ASP A 222 3.94 8.17 8.74
CA ASP A 222 3.31 9.30 9.43
C ASP A 222 3.54 10.60 8.66
N GLY A 223 2.47 11.12 8.04
CA GLY A 223 2.52 12.29 7.19
C GLY A 223 2.95 13.55 7.95
N ALA A 224 2.52 13.73 9.20
CA ALA A 224 2.92 14.88 10.00
C ALA A 224 4.43 14.86 10.27
N TYR A 225 4.99 13.70 10.62
CA TYR A 225 6.43 13.56 10.82
C TYR A 225 7.21 13.84 9.53
N ILE A 226 6.75 13.30 8.39
CA ILE A 226 7.40 13.50 7.08
C ILE A 226 7.41 14.97 6.69
N ILE A 227 6.32 15.71 6.94
CA ILE A 227 6.22 17.14 6.63
C ILE A 227 7.20 17.96 7.45
N VAL A 228 7.33 17.68 8.75
CA VAL A 228 8.20 18.44 9.66
C VAL A 228 9.68 18.12 9.42
N ASN A 229 10.02 16.82 9.22
CA ASN A 229 11.41 16.37 9.20
C ASN A 229 11.97 16.12 7.80
N ASN A 230 11.15 16.17 6.75
CA ASN A 230 11.52 15.83 5.37
C ASN A 230 12.21 14.46 5.23
N SER A 231 11.81 13.50 6.07
CA SER A 231 12.39 12.16 6.12
C SER A 231 11.42 11.16 6.75
N TYR A 232 11.61 9.86 6.47
CA TYR A 232 10.99 8.79 7.25
C TYR A 232 11.74 8.55 8.56
N LYS A 233 11.04 7.99 9.55
CA LYS A 233 11.70 7.45 10.75
C LYS A 233 12.51 6.20 10.37
N VAL A 234 13.82 6.28 10.55
CA VAL A 234 14.75 5.21 10.13
C VAL A 234 14.41 3.87 10.76
N GLU A 235 14.00 3.87 12.04
CA GLU A 235 13.58 2.67 12.78
C GLU A 235 12.45 1.92 12.07
N TYR A 236 11.43 2.65 11.62
CA TYR A 236 10.29 2.06 10.90
C TYR A 236 10.65 1.59 9.49
N MET A 237 11.59 2.24 8.82
CA MET A 237 12.05 1.79 7.51
C MET A 237 12.87 0.50 7.60
N ILE A 238 13.72 0.38 8.62
CA ILE A 238 14.44 -0.87 8.89
C ILE A 238 13.46 -2.00 9.24
N LEU A 239 12.47 -1.72 10.08
CA LEU A 239 11.43 -2.69 10.43
C LEU A 239 10.61 -3.11 9.20
N LEU A 240 10.19 -2.16 8.37
CA LEU A 240 9.47 -2.43 7.13
C LEU A 240 10.26 -3.37 6.21
N ALA A 241 11.53 -3.02 5.95
CA ALA A 241 12.40 -3.81 5.09
C ALA A 241 12.64 -5.22 5.64
N SER A 242 12.90 -5.33 6.94
CA SER A 242 13.12 -6.63 7.59
C SER A 242 11.86 -7.52 7.55
N LEU A 243 10.68 -6.97 7.83
CA LEU A 243 9.42 -7.71 7.73
C LEU A 243 9.12 -8.16 6.30
N MET A 244 9.32 -7.29 5.30
CA MET A 244 9.15 -7.66 3.90
C MET A 244 10.08 -8.81 3.49
N LEU A 245 11.33 -8.79 3.93
CA LEU A 245 12.30 -9.87 3.70
C LEU A 245 11.86 -11.17 4.39
N ILE A 246 11.49 -11.10 5.67
CA ILE A 246 11.01 -12.26 6.43
C ILE A 246 9.78 -12.88 5.75
N PHE A 247 8.78 -12.08 5.39
CA PHE A 247 7.56 -12.56 4.73
C PHE A 247 7.89 -13.22 3.38
N THR A 248 8.77 -12.61 2.60
CA THR A 248 9.15 -13.13 1.27
C THR A 248 9.93 -14.44 1.40
N ILE A 249 10.92 -14.52 2.30
CA ILE A 249 11.73 -15.72 2.50
C ILE A 249 10.87 -16.86 3.05
N THR A 250 10.03 -16.58 4.03
CA THR A 250 9.14 -17.58 4.63
C THR A 250 8.12 -18.09 3.60
N ALA A 251 7.52 -17.17 2.84
CA ALA A 251 6.60 -17.55 1.75
C ALA A 251 7.29 -18.43 0.69
N HIS A 252 8.51 -18.07 0.31
CA HIS A 252 9.30 -18.86 -0.64
C HIS A 252 9.61 -20.27 -0.10
N GLN A 253 10.06 -20.38 1.15
CA GLN A 253 10.38 -21.67 1.78
C GLN A 253 9.15 -22.59 1.86
N ILE A 254 8.01 -22.04 2.31
CA ILE A 254 6.77 -22.81 2.41
C ILE A 254 6.29 -23.24 1.01
N PHE A 255 6.34 -22.33 0.03
CA PHE A 255 5.94 -22.61 -1.35
C PHE A 255 6.77 -23.72 -1.98
N CYS A 256 8.09 -23.73 -1.73
CA CYS A 256 8.99 -24.74 -2.27
C CYS A 256 8.83 -26.12 -1.60
N LYS A 257 8.51 -26.15 -0.29
CA LYS A 257 8.37 -27.39 0.49
C LYS A 257 6.98 -27.99 0.45
N LYS A 258 5.96 -27.23 0.08
CA LYS A 258 4.56 -27.68 0.10
C LYS A 258 4.35 -28.77 -0.96
N ASP A 259 4.07 -29.99 -0.52
CA ASP A 259 3.67 -31.05 -1.42
C ASP A 259 2.35 -30.69 -2.09
N VAL A 260 2.22 -31.06 -3.37
CA VAL A 260 0.96 -30.96 -4.09
C VAL A 260 0.01 -31.97 -3.42
N MET A 261 -0.82 -31.52 -2.49
CA MET A 261 -1.94 -32.34 -2.07
C MET A 261 -2.86 -32.43 -3.28
N VAL A 262 -2.81 -33.58 -3.92
CA VAL A 262 -3.80 -33.97 -4.90
C VAL A 262 -5.14 -33.80 -4.21
N ALA A 263 -5.95 -32.87 -4.72
CA ALA A 263 -7.32 -32.72 -4.25
C ALA A 263 -8.09 -33.95 -4.63
N SER A 264 -8.17 -34.91 -3.68
CA SER A 264 -9.11 -36.04 -3.76
C SER A 264 -10.53 -35.51 -3.70
#